data_0c1f8e557ec753c1fc5f6660bbb28565
#
_entry.id   0c1f8e557ec753c1fc5f6660bbb28565
#
_cell.length_a   1.000
_cell.length_b   1.000
_cell.length_c   1.000
_cell.angle_alpha   90.00
_cell.angle_beta   90.00
_cell.angle_gamma   90.00
#
_symmetry.space_group_name_H-M   'P 1'
#
loop_
_entity.id
_entity.type
_entity.pdbx_description
1 polymer ?
#
loop_
_entity_poly.entity_id
_entity_poly.type
_entity_poly.pdbx_seq_one_letter_code
_entity_poly.pdbx_strand_id
1 'polypeptide(L)'
;LLQNNNWNGLIIDGSEKLINEIKAENIHWKYDLKAVTNFITKENIDNIFIENNIKGDIGLLSIDIDGNDYWVWEAINTVNPAIVVAEYNSVFGSEHAITVPYDASFYRTEQHFSNLYFGASLKALHFLAEKKGYALVGCNSNGNNCFFPLGVLVKII
;
A
#
# COMPACT_ATOMS: atom_id res chain seq x y z
N LEU A 1 -11.69 -12.32 0.97
CA LEU A 1 -12.42 -11.17 1.51
C LEU A 1 -13.63 -10.84 0.65
N LEU A 2 -13.47 -10.39 -0.61
CA LEU A 2 -14.60 -10.09 -1.50
C LEU A 2 -15.56 -11.28 -1.65
N GLN A 3 -15.03 -12.44 -2.07
CA GLN A 3 -15.84 -13.62 -2.41
C GLN A 3 -16.55 -14.27 -1.21
N ASN A 4 -15.88 -14.33 -0.06
CA ASN A 4 -16.34 -15.12 1.07
C ASN A 4 -16.92 -14.28 2.21
N ASN A 5 -16.65 -12.97 2.24
CA ASN A 5 -16.99 -12.11 3.37
C ASN A 5 -17.78 -10.87 2.96
N ASN A 6 -18.22 -10.77 1.70
CA ASN A 6 -18.95 -9.63 1.15
C ASN A 6 -18.27 -8.26 1.37
N TRP A 7 -16.96 -8.22 1.32
CA TRP A 7 -16.24 -6.96 1.36
C TRP A 7 -16.44 -6.20 0.06
N ASN A 8 -16.46 -4.89 0.13
CA ASN A 8 -16.25 -4.02 -1.02
C ASN A 8 -14.77 -3.67 -1.15
N GLY A 9 -14.35 -3.18 -2.29
CA GLY A 9 -12.95 -2.87 -2.54
C GLY A 9 -12.73 -1.81 -3.60
N LEU A 10 -11.57 -1.16 -3.50
CA LEU A 10 -11.03 -0.27 -4.51
C LEU A 10 -9.64 -0.76 -4.91
N ILE A 11 -9.41 -0.93 -6.21
CA ILE A 11 -8.09 -1.19 -6.80
C ILE A 11 -7.69 0.06 -7.57
N ILE A 12 -6.47 0.51 -7.34
CA ILE A 12 -5.87 1.65 -8.03
C ILE A 12 -4.56 1.17 -8.64
N ASP A 13 -4.36 1.42 -9.93
CA ASP A 13 -3.12 1.08 -10.64
C ASP A 13 -2.83 2.15 -11.70
N GLY A 14 -1.56 2.47 -11.93
CA GLY A 14 -1.14 3.40 -12.98
C GLY A 14 -1.31 2.87 -14.40
N SER A 15 -1.44 1.54 -14.56
CA SER A 15 -1.59 0.88 -15.85
C SER A 15 -3.06 0.72 -16.25
N GLU A 16 -3.49 1.46 -17.26
CA GLU A 16 -4.83 1.30 -17.84
C GLU A 16 -5.05 -0.14 -18.35
N LYS A 17 -4.01 -0.78 -18.87
CA LYS A 17 -4.06 -2.17 -19.34
C LYS A 17 -4.46 -3.11 -18.21
N LEU A 18 -3.76 -3.05 -17.08
CA LEU A 18 -4.03 -3.92 -15.91
C LEU A 18 -5.43 -3.66 -15.34
N ILE A 19 -5.84 -2.40 -15.25
CA ILE A 19 -7.20 -2.04 -14.80
C ILE A 19 -8.26 -2.60 -15.75
N ASN A 20 -8.05 -2.56 -17.06
CA ASN A 20 -8.98 -3.13 -18.04
C ASN A 20 -9.03 -4.67 -17.95
N GLU A 21 -7.92 -5.33 -17.69
CA GLU A 21 -7.87 -6.78 -17.42
C GLU A 21 -8.70 -7.13 -16.18
N ILE A 22 -8.55 -6.38 -15.08
CA ILE A 22 -9.35 -6.58 -13.84
C ILE A 22 -10.85 -6.37 -14.11
N LYS A 23 -11.21 -5.32 -14.89
CA LYS A 23 -12.61 -5.03 -15.24
C LYS A 23 -13.24 -6.12 -16.11
N ALA A 24 -12.44 -6.84 -16.90
CA ALA A 24 -12.90 -7.96 -17.72
C ALA A 24 -13.12 -9.25 -16.90
N GLU A 25 -12.54 -9.33 -15.70
CA GLU A 25 -12.65 -10.51 -14.83
C GLU A 25 -14.01 -10.61 -14.14
N ASN A 26 -14.46 -11.84 -13.89
CA ASN A 26 -15.72 -12.11 -13.19
C ASN A 26 -15.81 -11.47 -11.81
N ILE A 27 -14.69 -11.26 -11.14
CA ILE A 27 -14.64 -10.66 -9.80
C ILE A 27 -15.15 -9.21 -9.81
N HIS A 28 -14.89 -8.47 -10.88
CA HIS A 28 -15.27 -7.06 -10.96
C HIS A 28 -16.80 -6.85 -11.07
N TRP A 29 -17.49 -7.62 -11.93
CA TRP A 29 -18.93 -7.45 -12.09
C TRP A 29 -19.76 -8.23 -11.06
N LYS A 30 -19.18 -9.24 -10.42
CA LYS A 30 -19.88 -10.11 -9.48
C LYS A 30 -19.85 -9.57 -8.03
N TYR A 31 -18.89 -8.74 -7.71
CA TYR A 31 -18.68 -8.19 -6.36
C TYR A 31 -18.59 -6.67 -6.40
N ASP A 32 -18.79 -6.02 -5.26
CA ASP A 32 -18.65 -4.55 -5.12
C ASP A 32 -17.16 -4.18 -5.14
N LEU A 33 -16.58 -4.21 -6.33
CA LEU A 33 -15.18 -3.91 -6.59
C LEU A 33 -15.09 -2.77 -7.60
N LYS A 34 -14.46 -1.67 -7.20
CA LYS A 34 -14.08 -0.59 -8.10
C LYS A 34 -12.63 -0.78 -8.56
N ALA A 35 -12.35 -0.48 -9.82
CA ALA A 35 -11.00 -0.48 -10.36
C ALA A 35 -10.79 0.82 -11.16
N VAL A 36 -9.80 1.62 -10.77
CA VAL A 36 -9.53 2.94 -11.35
C VAL A 36 -8.07 3.05 -11.79
N THR A 37 -7.85 3.67 -12.96
CA THR A 37 -6.52 3.99 -13.44
C THR A 37 -6.09 5.32 -12.85
N ASN A 38 -5.01 5.31 -12.05
CA ASN A 38 -4.44 6.52 -11.50
C ASN A 38 -2.97 6.29 -11.12
N PHE A 39 -2.09 7.19 -11.51
CA PHE A 39 -0.72 7.19 -11.00
C PHE A 39 -0.71 7.80 -9.60
N ILE A 40 -0.37 6.98 -8.60
CA ILE A 40 -0.49 7.35 -7.20
C ILE A 40 0.69 8.21 -6.77
N THR A 41 0.38 9.34 -6.15
CA THR A 41 1.35 10.23 -5.50
C THR A 41 0.89 10.57 -4.08
N LYS A 42 1.77 11.10 -3.24
CA LYS A 42 1.38 11.54 -1.90
C LYS A 42 0.41 12.74 -1.92
N GLU A 43 0.40 13.50 -3.02
CA GLU A 43 -0.49 14.66 -3.20
C GLU A 43 -1.90 14.27 -3.61
N ASN A 44 -2.09 13.13 -4.30
CA ASN A 44 -3.38 12.77 -4.87
C ASN A 44 -4.12 11.63 -4.17
N ILE A 45 -3.45 10.81 -3.35
CA ILE A 45 -4.02 9.58 -2.80
C ILE A 45 -5.29 9.82 -1.97
N ASP A 46 -5.31 10.84 -1.11
CA ASP A 46 -6.48 11.17 -0.30
C ASP A 46 -7.66 11.62 -1.19
N ASN A 47 -7.40 12.39 -2.25
CA ASN A 47 -8.43 12.78 -3.21
C ASN A 47 -8.98 11.59 -3.98
N ILE A 48 -8.13 10.64 -4.40
CA ILE A 48 -8.57 9.41 -5.07
C ILE A 48 -9.51 8.61 -4.16
N PHE A 49 -9.23 8.50 -2.87
CA PHE A 49 -10.12 7.85 -1.91
C PHE A 49 -11.47 8.58 -1.80
N ILE A 50 -11.45 9.90 -1.66
CA ILE A 50 -12.67 10.73 -1.55
C ILE A 50 -13.56 10.58 -2.79
N GLU A 51 -12.99 10.70 -3.99
CA GLU A 51 -13.70 10.57 -5.27
C GLU A 51 -14.36 9.19 -5.44
N ASN A 52 -13.77 8.16 -4.85
CA ASN A 52 -14.31 6.80 -4.88
C ASN A 52 -15.19 6.44 -3.67
N ASN A 53 -15.50 7.41 -2.81
CA ASN A 53 -16.29 7.24 -1.58
C ASN A 53 -15.65 6.28 -0.56
N ILE A 54 -14.34 6.21 -0.51
CA ILE A 54 -13.58 5.47 0.50
C ILE A 54 -13.11 6.45 1.57
N LYS A 55 -13.57 6.30 2.82
CA LYS A 55 -13.20 7.18 3.94
C LYS A 55 -13.44 6.54 5.30
N GLY A 56 -12.76 7.05 6.32
CA GLY A 56 -12.92 6.58 7.70
C GLY A 56 -12.35 5.18 7.90
N ASP A 57 -13.00 4.38 8.71
CA ASP A 57 -12.49 3.07 9.09
C ASP A 57 -12.66 2.06 7.94
N ILE A 58 -11.56 1.41 7.57
CA ILE A 58 -11.52 0.35 6.55
C ILE A 58 -10.81 -0.89 7.10
N GLY A 59 -11.12 -2.06 6.55
CA GLY A 59 -10.55 -3.31 7.04
C GLY A 59 -9.08 -3.49 6.65
N LEU A 60 -8.73 -3.22 5.39
CA LEU A 60 -7.40 -3.48 4.84
C LEU A 60 -6.99 -2.38 3.86
N LEU A 61 -5.76 -1.91 4.00
CA LEU A 61 -5.04 -1.12 3.02
C LEU A 61 -3.80 -1.89 2.58
N SER A 62 -3.65 -2.13 1.27
CA SER A 62 -2.41 -2.67 0.69
C SER A 62 -1.74 -1.59 -0.14
N ILE A 63 -0.46 -1.35 0.10
CA ILE A 63 0.38 -0.36 -0.61
C ILE A 63 1.54 -1.13 -1.23
N ASP A 64 1.55 -1.13 -2.56
CA ASP A 64 2.57 -1.76 -3.39
C ASP A 64 2.57 -1.00 -4.72
N ILE A 65 3.40 0.04 -4.79
CA ILE A 65 3.43 1.02 -5.88
C ILE A 65 4.86 1.21 -6.44
N ASP A 66 5.72 0.23 -6.17
CA ASP A 66 7.05 0.13 -6.74
C ASP A 66 8.00 1.31 -6.45
N GLY A 67 7.81 2.03 -5.32
CA GLY A 67 8.79 3.07 -5.03
C GLY A 67 8.43 4.08 -3.96
N ASN A 68 7.29 4.75 -4.07
CA ASN A 68 6.86 5.80 -3.15
C ASN A 68 6.03 5.29 -1.97
N ASP A 69 6.03 4.00 -1.67
CA ASP A 69 5.17 3.33 -0.68
C ASP A 69 5.21 4.02 0.69
N TYR A 70 6.40 4.31 1.19
CA TYR A 70 6.59 5.04 2.45
C TYR A 70 5.90 6.41 2.43
N TRP A 71 6.13 7.20 1.38
CA TRP A 71 5.67 8.56 1.26
C TRP A 71 4.17 8.65 1.06
N VAL A 72 3.60 7.71 0.30
CA VAL A 72 2.16 7.62 0.10
C VAL A 72 1.49 7.19 1.41
N TRP A 73 2.01 6.17 2.12
CA TRP A 73 1.45 5.81 3.42
C TRP A 73 1.54 6.94 4.45
N GLU A 74 2.66 7.66 4.48
CA GLU A 74 2.80 8.82 5.36
C GLU A 74 1.72 9.87 5.10
N ALA A 75 1.39 10.13 3.84
CA ALA A 75 0.43 11.15 3.41
C ALA A 75 -1.03 10.77 3.61
N ILE A 76 -1.38 9.47 3.65
CA ILE A 76 -2.76 9.02 3.81
C ILE A 76 -3.33 9.46 5.16
N ASN A 77 -4.46 10.22 5.11
CA ASN A 77 -5.22 10.68 6.28
C ASN A 77 -6.73 10.46 6.14
N THR A 78 -7.23 10.18 4.94
CA THR A 78 -8.67 10.02 4.66
C THR A 78 -9.23 8.72 5.23
N VAL A 79 -8.39 7.69 5.39
CA VAL A 79 -8.80 6.36 5.85
C VAL A 79 -8.01 5.90 7.08
N ASN A 80 -8.66 5.07 7.92
CA ASN A 80 -8.08 4.44 9.10
C ASN A 80 -8.14 2.91 8.92
N PRO A 81 -7.14 2.29 8.29
CA PRO A 81 -7.12 0.85 8.09
C PRO A 81 -7.00 0.08 9.41
N ALA A 82 -7.74 -1.01 9.58
CA ALA A 82 -7.49 -1.95 10.67
C ALA A 82 -6.14 -2.69 10.50
N ILE A 83 -5.79 -2.96 9.24
CA ILE A 83 -4.52 -3.60 8.87
C ILE A 83 -3.95 -2.86 7.65
N VAL A 84 -2.64 -2.56 7.71
CA VAL A 84 -1.86 -2.10 6.56
C VAL A 84 -0.91 -3.21 6.12
N VAL A 85 -0.86 -3.47 4.82
CA VAL A 85 0.17 -4.28 4.16
C VAL A 85 0.99 -3.33 3.30
N ALA A 86 2.30 -3.31 3.47
CA ALA A 86 3.17 -2.45 2.70
C ALA A 86 4.36 -3.22 2.11
N GLU A 87 4.72 -2.87 0.87
CA GLU A 87 5.95 -3.39 0.26
C GLU A 87 7.17 -2.76 0.94
N TYR A 88 8.19 -3.57 1.21
CA TYR A 88 9.49 -3.11 1.67
C TYR A 88 10.62 -3.66 0.82
N ASN A 89 11.71 -2.92 0.73
CA ASN A 89 12.90 -3.35 0.01
C ASN A 89 13.86 -4.06 0.97
N SER A 90 13.89 -5.39 0.91
CA SER A 90 14.77 -6.21 1.75
C SER A 90 16.27 -6.01 1.48
N VAL A 91 16.64 -5.47 0.32
CA VAL A 91 18.03 -5.15 -0.03
C VAL A 91 18.63 -4.08 0.89
N PHE A 92 17.82 -3.19 1.46
CA PHE A 92 18.28 -2.19 2.42
C PHE A 92 18.61 -2.78 3.80
N GLY A 93 18.33 -4.06 4.03
CA GLY A 93 18.56 -4.73 5.31
C GLY A 93 17.63 -4.24 6.42
N SER A 94 17.95 -4.64 7.66
CA SER A 94 17.13 -4.34 8.85
C SER A 94 17.73 -3.30 9.80
N GLU A 95 18.97 -2.90 9.58
CA GLU A 95 19.69 -2.07 10.54
C GLU A 95 19.42 -0.58 10.42
N HIS A 96 19.17 -0.10 9.22
CA HIS A 96 19.00 1.32 8.93
C HIS A 96 17.59 1.66 8.44
N ALA A 97 17.08 2.77 8.91
CA ALA A 97 15.83 3.36 8.40
C ALA A 97 16.15 4.14 7.13
N ILE A 98 15.91 3.52 5.98
CA ILE A 98 16.24 4.06 4.65
C ILE A 98 14.97 4.09 3.81
N THR A 99 14.79 5.17 3.05
CA THR A 99 13.81 5.26 1.98
C THR A 99 14.44 5.96 0.77
N VAL A 100 13.99 5.62 -0.44
CA VAL A 100 14.31 6.45 -1.60
C VAL A 100 13.71 7.85 -1.40
N PRO A 101 14.36 8.93 -1.88
CA PRO A 101 13.76 10.25 -1.88
C PRO A 101 12.43 10.24 -2.63
N TYR A 102 11.48 11.05 -2.14
CA TYR A 102 10.20 11.19 -2.85
C TYR A 102 10.39 11.84 -4.21
N ASP A 103 9.79 11.25 -5.22
CA ASP A 103 9.67 11.79 -6.57
C ASP A 103 8.27 11.46 -7.11
N ALA A 104 7.44 12.46 -7.39
CA ALA A 104 6.09 12.28 -7.90
C ALA A 104 6.05 11.56 -9.26
N SER A 105 7.15 11.55 -9.99
CA SER A 105 7.32 10.85 -11.28
C SER A 105 8.12 9.55 -11.17
N PHE A 106 8.30 9.04 -9.95
CA PHE A 106 9.12 7.84 -9.72
C PHE A 106 8.64 6.65 -10.54
N TYR A 107 9.54 6.10 -11.35
CA TYR A 107 9.33 4.88 -12.12
C TYR A 107 10.48 3.92 -11.84
N ARG A 108 10.24 2.81 -11.12
CA ARG A 108 11.27 1.88 -10.64
C ARG A 108 12.25 1.43 -11.71
N THR A 109 11.73 1.09 -12.89
CA THR A 109 12.55 0.57 -14.01
C THR A 109 13.44 1.64 -14.65
N GLU A 110 13.19 2.92 -14.39
CA GLU A 110 13.97 4.05 -14.94
C GLU A 110 15.04 4.55 -13.96
N GLN A 111 14.97 4.14 -12.68
CA GLN A 111 15.89 4.64 -11.66
C GLN A 111 17.27 3.98 -11.71
N HIS A 112 17.33 2.68 -11.89
CA HIS A 112 18.58 1.94 -11.91
C HIS A 112 18.41 0.61 -12.66
N PHE A 113 19.42 0.21 -13.42
CA PHE A 113 19.41 -1.01 -14.25
C PHE A 113 19.15 -2.31 -13.46
N SER A 114 19.47 -2.32 -12.16
CA SER A 114 19.22 -3.49 -11.29
C SER A 114 17.77 -3.63 -10.86
N ASN A 115 16.93 -2.60 -11.02
CA ASN A 115 15.56 -2.51 -10.47
C ASN A 115 15.50 -2.68 -8.94
N LEU A 116 16.61 -2.48 -8.21
CA LEU A 116 16.68 -2.61 -6.76
C LEU A 116 16.62 -1.26 -6.02
N TYR A 117 16.58 -0.16 -6.75
CA TYR A 117 16.44 1.18 -6.17
C TYR A 117 14.97 1.58 -6.12
N PHE A 118 14.28 1.20 -5.03
CA PHE A 118 12.86 1.51 -4.81
C PHE A 118 12.50 1.41 -3.33
N GLY A 119 11.40 2.05 -2.94
CA GLY A 119 10.69 1.86 -1.68
C GLY A 119 11.50 2.23 -0.43
N ALA A 120 11.25 1.50 0.64
CA ALA A 120 11.82 1.74 1.96
C ALA A 120 12.28 0.46 2.64
N SER A 121 13.21 0.58 3.60
CA SER A 121 13.59 -0.53 4.47
C SER A 121 12.46 -0.90 5.43
N LEU A 122 12.46 -2.13 5.90
CA LEU A 122 11.51 -2.58 6.94
C LEU A 122 11.56 -1.68 8.18
N LYS A 123 12.75 -1.22 8.58
CA LYS A 123 12.92 -0.33 9.74
C LYS A 123 12.29 1.06 9.52
N ALA A 124 12.38 1.60 8.31
CA ALA A 124 11.73 2.88 7.99
C ALA A 124 10.20 2.75 8.07
N LEU A 125 9.63 1.69 7.48
CA LEU A 125 8.19 1.42 7.57
C LEU A 125 7.74 1.14 9.00
N HIS A 126 8.54 0.45 9.81
CA HIS A 126 8.25 0.23 11.23
C HIS A 126 8.15 1.54 12.01
N PHE A 127 9.07 2.48 11.83
CA PHE A 127 9.00 3.79 12.48
C PHE A 127 7.79 4.61 12.00
N LEU A 128 7.45 4.54 10.71
CA LEU A 128 6.25 5.18 10.21
C LEU A 128 4.99 4.55 10.81
N ALA A 129 4.96 3.21 10.90
CA ALA A 129 3.86 2.47 11.51
C ALA A 129 3.64 2.90 12.96
N GLU A 130 4.68 2.94 13.78
CA GLU A 130 4.61 3.38 15.18
C GLU A 130 4.06 4.82 15.28
N LYS A 131 4.56 5.74 14.45
CA LYS A 131 4.10 7.13 14.39
C LYS A 131 2.60 7.23 14.07
N LYS A 132 2.08 6.31 13.23
CA LYS A 132 0.67 6.23 12.82
C LYS A 132 -0.18 5.33 13.74
N GLY A 133 0.38 4.74 14.80
CA GLY A 133 -0.33 3.92 15.79
C GLY A 133 -0.49 2.44 15.40
N TYR A 134 0.33 1.94 14.48
CA TYR A 134 0.36 0.55 14.04
C TYR A 134 1.54 -0.22 14.63
N ALA A 135 1.44 -1.54 14.69
CA ALA A 135 2.50 -2.43 15.16
C ALA A 135 2.93 -3.40 14.06
N LEU A 136 4.24 -3.56 13.84
CA LEU A 136 4.77 -4.59 12.96
C LEU A 136 4.55 -5.98 13.59
N VAL A 137 3.88 -6.89 12.90
CA VAL A 137 3.65 -8.25 13.39
C VAL A 137 4.38 -9.32 12.57
N GLY A 138 4.89 -8.98 11.41
CA GLY A 138 5.66 -9.91 10.59
C GLY A 138 5.75 -9.51 9.13
N CYS A 139 6.45 -10.34 8.37
CA CYS A 139 6.61 -10.21 6.92
C CYS A 139 6.23 -11.52 6.24
N ASN A 140 5.95 -11.46 4.94
CA ASN A 140 5.72 -12.66 4.15
C ASN A 140 7.05 -13.43 3.88
N SER A 141 6.95 -14.68 3.51
CA SER A 141 8.11 -15.53 3.22
C SER A 141 8.93 -15.08 2.00
N ASN A 142 8.34 -14.30 1.11
CA ASN A 142 9.03 -13.75 -0.06
C ASN A 142 9.93 -12.56 0.31
N GLY A 143 9.76 -11.96 1.51
CA GLY A 143 10.61 -10.88 1.97
C GLY A 143 10.37 -9.54 1.25
N ASN A 144 9.14 -9.28 0.82
CA ASN A 144 8.77 -8.04 0.16
C ASN A 144 7.56 -7.33 0.78
N ASN A 145 6.72 -8.03 1.53
CA ASN A 145 5.55 -7.42 2.18
C ASN A 145 5.60 -7.59 3.70
N CYS A 146 5.21 -6.56 4.42
CA CYS A 146 5.10 -6.54 5.88
C CYS A 146 3.69 -6.13 6.32
N PHE A 147 3.29 -6.58 7.52
CA PHE A 147 1.93 -6.49 8.04
C PHE A 147 1.90 -5.64 9.29
N PHE A 148 1.02 -4.64 9.30
CA PHE A 148 0.86 -3.67 10.36
C PHE A 148 -0.60 -3.58 10.79
N PRO A 149 -1.08 -4.36 11.76
CA PRO A 149 -2.37 -4.11 12.39
C PRO A 149 -2.33 -2.84 13.24
N LEU A 150 -3.49 -2.20 13.39
CA LEU A 150 -3.65 -1.07 14.30
C LEU A 150 -3.26 -1.52 15.72
N GLY A 151 -2.46 -0.73 16.42
CA GLY A 151 -1.84 -1.13 17.70
C GLY A 151 -2.84 -1.55 18.79
N VAL A 152 -4.04 -0.98 18.79
CA VAL A 152 -5.13 -1.37 19.72
C VAL A 152 -5.65 -2.79 19.49
N LEU A 153 -5.41 -3.37 18.30
CA LEU A 153 -5.80 -4.74 17.95
C LEU A 153 -4.74 -5.77 18.38
N VAL A 154 -3.52 -5.32 18.64
CA VAL A 154 -2.41 -6.17 19.09
C VAL A 154 -2.40 -6.17 20.61
N LYS A 155 -3.31 -6.92 21.23
CA LYS A 155 -3.16 -7.25 22.65
C LYS A 155 -2.14 -8.38 22.74
N ILE A 156 -0.95 -8.06 23.19
CA ILE A 156 0.02 -9.06 23.63
C ILE A 156 -0.61 -9.73 24.86
N ILE A 157 -0.97 -10.99 24.71
CA ILE A 157 -1.40 -11.87 25.81
C ILE A 157 -0.15 -12.32 26.55
#